data_4412492ca962c4b68ca7ed49db056684
#
_entry.id   4412492ca962c4b68ca7ed49db056684
#
_cell.length_a   1.000
_cell.length_b   1.000
_cell.length_c   1.000
_cell.angle_alpha   90.00
_cell.angle_beta   90.00
_cell.angle_gamma   90.00
#
_symmetry.space_group_name_H-M   'P 1'
#
loop_
_entity.id
_entity.type
_entity.pdbx_description
1 polymer ?
#
loop_
_entity_poly.entity_id
_entity_poly.type
_entity_poly.pdbx_seq_one_letter_code
_entity_poly.pdbx_strand_id
1 'polypeptide(L)'
;KSELINAIFFADYGRRIMPASAGRTTMCPTELGYDANVAPSLRLLPIETRLQMQSLAEWRVKADRWHEIPLDVGNADQIAKALEKVAEVRKVSLDNARALGFWHDDLTDENPVPDAQGMVEVPMWRHAIINIPHPLLKQGLVILDTPGLNAVGAEPELTVNLIPQAHA
;
A
#
# COMPACT_ATOMS: atom_id res chain seq x y z
N LYS A 1 9.16 -5.01 8.23
CA LYS A 1 8.13 -4.06 8.72
C LYS A 1 6.79 -4.74 8.97
N SER A 2 6.27 -5.53 8.02
CA SER A 2 4.98 -6.21 8.17
C SER A 2 4.93 -7.16 9.37
N GLU A 3 6.03 -7.83 9.70
CA GLU A 3 6.11 -8.69 10.88
C GLU A 3 5.97 -7.89 12.18
N LEU A 4 6.56 -6.71 12.25
CA LEU A 4 6.44 -5.84 13.41
C LEU A 4 4.99 -5.34 13.58
N ILE A 5 4.34 -4.98 12.49
CA ILE A 5 2.93 -4.58 12.47
C ILE A 5 2.06 -5.74 12.97
N ASN A 6 2.29 -6.96 12.47
CA ASN A 6 1.56 -8.14 12.93
C ASN A 6 1.75 -8.38 14.44
N ALA A 7 2.99 -8.24 14.94
CA ALA A 7 3.30 -8.47 16.33
C ALA A 7 2.65 -7.43 17.28
N ILE A 8 2.57 -6.18 16.85
CA ILE A 8 2.06 -5.08 17.69
C ILE A 8 0.54 -4.93 17.59
N PHE A 9 0.02 -4.90 16.37
CA PHE A 9 -1.38 -4.50 16.12
C PHE A 9 -2.32 -5.69 15.90
N PHE A 10 -1.79 -6.83 15.50
CA PHE A 10 -2.59 -8.00 15.15
C PHE A 10 -2.23 -9.26 15.95
N ALA A 11 -1.47 -9.11 17.04
CA ALA A 11 -1.06 -10.24 17.89
C ALA A 11 -2.27 -11.01 18.44
N ASP A 12 -3.33 -10.29 18.84
CA ASP A 12 -4.53 -10.88 19.45
C ASP A 12 -5.36 -11.73 18.49
N TYR A 13 -5.12 -11.61 17.18
CA TYR A 13 -5.85 -12.39 16.18
C TYR A 13 -5.35 -13.82 16.02
N GLY A 14 -4.20 -14.17 16.62
CA GLY A 14 -3.65 -15.52 16.59
C GLY A 14 -3.17 -15.99 15.20
N ARG A 15 -3.09 -15.09 14.22
CA ARG A 15 -2.60 -15.38 12.87
C ARG A 15 -1.99 -14.13 12.26
N ARG A 16 -1.22 -14.33 11.18
CA ARG A 16 -0.67 -13.22 10.40
C ARG A 16 -1.81 -12.50 9.65
N ILE A 17 -1.98 -11.22 9.89
CA ILE A 17 -2.98 -10.38 9.24
C ILE A 17 -2.38 -9.61 8.06
N MET A 18 -1.25 -8.92 8.28
CA MET A 18 -0.54 -8.26 7.19
C MET A 18 0.20 -9.28 6.34
N PRO A 19 0.03 -9.25 5.00
CA PRO A 19 0.75 -10.19 4.14
C PRO A 19 2.27 -9.98 4.27
N ALA A 20 3.01 -11.09 4.30
CA ALA A 20 4.46 -11.03 4.26
C ALA A 20 4.91 -10.56 2.87
N SER A 21 5.74 -9.54 2.83
CA SER A 21 6.44 -9.20 1.60
C SER A 21 7.68 -10.06 1.50
N ALA A 22 7.63 -11.09 0.65
CA ALA A 22 8.81 -11.86 0.29
C ALA A 22 9.45 -11.19 -0.93
N GLY A 23 10.57 -10.53 -0.74
CA GLY A 23 11.32 -9.91 -1.84
C GLY A 23 10.72 -8.60 -2.36
N ARG A 24 10.66 -8.46 -3.69
CA ARG A 24 10.28 -7.22 -4.38
C ARG A 24 8.78 -6.92 -4.42
N THR A 25 7.96 -7.66 -3.72
CA THR A 25 6.54 -7.77 -4.05
C THR A 25 5.66 -6.63 -3.53
N THR A 26 6.07 -5.88 -2.51
CA THR A 26 5.20 -4.86 -1.95
C THR A 26 5.64 -3.48 -2.39
N MET A 27 5.12 -3.01 -3.50
CA MET A 27 5.30 -1.64 -3.97
C MET A 27 4.15 -0.73 -3.58
N CYS A 28 3.13 -1.25 -2.88
CA CYS A 28 2.00 -0.47 -2.40
C CYS A 28 2.28 0.03 -0.97
N PRO A 29 2.51 1.34 -0.79
CA PRO A 29 2.62 1.92 0.55
C PRO A 29 1.31 1.74 1.31
N THR A 30 1.42 1.35 2.57
CA THR A 30 0.26 1.10 3.43
C THR A 30 0.33 1.97 4.66
N GLU A 31 -0.75 2.68 4.94
CA GLU A 31 -0.92 3.53 6.11
C GLU A 31 -1.87 2.86 7.10
N LEU A 32 -1.44 2.75 8.36
CA LEU A 32 -2.24 2.19 9.44
C LEU A 32 -2.53 3.27 10.45
N GLY A 33 -3.82 3.54 10.70
CA GLY A 33 -4.25 4.58 11.61
C GLY A 33 -5.67 4.34 12.12
N TYR A 34 -6.20 5.30 12.87
CA TYR A 34 -7.57 5.27 13.36
C TYR A 34 -8.24 6.63 13.23
N ASP A 35 -9.43 6.63 12.64
CA ASP A 35 -10.32 7.79 12.57
C ASP A 35 -11.67 7.38 13.14
N ALA A 36 -12.07 8.01 14.25
CA ALA A 36 -13.32 7.71 14.94
C ALA A 36 -14.57 8.06 14.09
N ASN A 37 -14.43 8.93 13.11
CA ASN A 37 -15.54 9.33 12.23
C ASN A 37 -15.78 8.35 11.09
N VAL A 38 -14.92 7.36 10.93
CA VAL A 38 -14.98 6.37 9.86
C VAL A 38 -15.05 4.98 10.49
N ALA A 39 -15.93 4.12 9.96
CA ALA A 39 -15.98 2.72 10.36
C ALA A 39 -14.66 2.01 10.02
N PRO A 40 -14.28 0.93 10.75
CA PRO A 40 -13.10 0.14 10.39
C PRO A 40 -13.15 -0.29 8.94
N SER A 41 -12.09 0.02 8.19
CA SER A 41 -12.09 -0.17 6.74
C SER A 41 -10.67 -0.25 6.17
N LEU A 42 -10.59 -0.84 4.98
CA LEU A 42 -9.44 -0.78 4.10
C LEU A 42 -9.82 0.04 2.88
N ARG A 43 -9.06 1.09 2.59
CA ARG A 43 -9.23 1.91 1.40
C ARG A 43 -8.06 1.71 0.47
N LEU A 44 -8.35 1.50 -0.81
CA LEU A 44 -7.34 1.23 -1.84
C LEU A 44 -7.47 2.25 -2.97
N LEU A 45 -6.39 2.93 -3.28
CA LEU A 45 -6.33 3.88 -4.39
C LEU A 45 -5.77 3.16 -5.62
N PRO A 46 -6.47 3.15 -6.76
CA PRO A 46 -5.99 2.47 -7.97
C PRO A 46 -4.67 3.00 -8.48
N ILE A 47 -3.84 2.10 -9.04
CA ILE A 47 -2.51 2.46 -9.55
C ILE A 47 -2.59 3.44 -10.72
N GLU A 48 -3.67 3.40 -11.49
CA GLU A 48 -3.88 4.28 -12.65
C GLU A 48 -3.92 5.76 -12.26
N THR A 49 -4.18 6.07 -10.99
CA THR A 49 -4.14 7.46 -10.51
C THR A 49 -2.76 8.09 -10.61
N ARG A 50 -1.69 7.27 -10.73
CA ARG A 50 -0.34 7.78 -11.01
C ARG A 50 -0.23 8.49 -12.37
N LEU A 51 -1.10 8.15 -13.31
CA LEU A 51 -1.14 8.77 -14.64
C LEU A 51 -1.85 10.12 -14.64
N GLN A 52 -2.46 10.49 -13.53
CA GLN A 52 -3.19 11.74 -13.38
C GLN A 52 -2.35 12.77 -12.63
N MET A 53 -2.68 14.04 -12.82
CA MET A 53 -1.87 15.14 -12.29
C MET A 53 -2.10 15.39 -10.79
N GLN A 54 -3.15 14.83 -10.20
CA GLN A 54 -3.47 15.05 -8.80
C GLN A 54 -2.45 14.38 -7.87
N SER A 55 -2.07 15.09 -6.81
CA SER A 55 -1.23 14.57 -5.75
C SER A 55 -1.97 13.57 -4.86
N LEU A 56 -1.22 12.78 -4.04
CA LEU A 56 -1.82 11.91 -3.04
C LEU A 56 -2.71 12.69 -2.06
N ALA A 57 -2.29 13.89 -1.67
CA ALA A 57 -3.07 14.74 -0.77
C ALA A 57 -4.41 15.13 -1.40
N GLU A 58 -4.42 15.43 -2.69
CA GLU A 58 -5.66 15.73 -3.42
C GLU A 58 -6.57 14.51 -3.53
N TRP A 59 -5.99 13.31 -3.75
CA TRP A 59 -6.76 12.08 -3.79
C TRP A 59 -7.39 11.72 -2.44
N ARG A 60 -6.75 12.06 -1.32
CA ARG A 60 -7.28 11.80 0.02
C ARG A 60 -8.66 12.43 0.26
N VAL A 61 -8.93 13.57 -0.35
CA VAL A 61 -10.23 14.26 -0.21
C VAL A 61 -11.28 13.78 -1.22
N LYS A 62 -10.90 12.94 -2.16
CA LYS A 62 -11.80 12.37 -3.18
C LYS A 62 -12.20 10.96 -2.81
N ALA A 63 -13.03 10.82 -1.77
CA ALA A 63 -13.40 9.53 -1.20
C ALA A 63 -14.04 8.55 -2.20
N ASP A 64 -14.74 9.05 -3.21
CA ASP A 64 -15.39 8.26 -4.24
C ASP A 64 -14.42 7.53 -5.20
N ARG A 65 -13.16 7.93 -5.22
CA ARG A 65 -12.12 7.31 -6.06
C ARG A 65 -11.43 6.14 -5.37
N TRP A 66 -11.58 6.02 -4.07
CA TRP A 66 -11.01 4.94 -3.30
C TRP A 66 -11.94 3.74 -3.28
N HIS A 67 -11.37 2.56 -3.44
CA HIS A 67 -12.10 1.32 -3.25
C HIS A 67 -12.12 0.99 -1.77
N GLU A 68 -13.29 1.01 -1.14
CA GLU A 68 -13.44 0.79 0.30
C GLU A 68 -13.96 -0.62 0.59
N ILE A 69 -13.28 -1.30 1.51
CA ILE A 69 -13.66 -2.62 2.00
C ILE A 69 -13.89 -2.51 3.50
N PRO A 70 -15.10 -2.78 4.02
CA PRO A 70 -15.35 -2.79 5.45
C PRO A 70 -14.53 -3.89 6.13
N LEU A 71 -14.00 -3.60 7.32
CA LEU A 71 -13.28 -4.56 8.14
C LEU A 71 -14.10 -4.95 9.36
N ASP A 72 -14.27 -6.25 9.57
CA ASP A 72 -14.88 -6.78 10.79
C ASP A 72 -13.77 -7.06 11.80
N VAL A 73 -13.62 -6.15 12.77
CA VAL A 73 -12.56 -6.24 13.79
C VAL A 73 -12.68 -7.46 14.70
N GLY A 74 -13.84 -8.10 14.74
CA GLY A 74 -14.05 -9.35 15.46
C GLY A 74 -13.76 -10.61 14.64
N ASN A 75 -13.35 -10.48 13.37
CA ASN A 75 -13.14 -11.59 12.47
C ASN A 75 -11.76 -11.50 11.81
N ALA A 76 -10.79 -12.21 12.37
CA ALA A 76 -9.41 -12.21 11.87
C ALA A 76 -9.30 -12.70 10.42
N ASP A 77 -10.10 -13.71 10.04
CA ASP A 77 -10.08 -14.26 8.69
C ASP A 77 -10.57 -13.25 7.65
N GLN A 78 -11.62 -12.50 7.97
CA GLN A 78 -12.13 -11.46 7.09
C GLN A 78 -11.09 -10.34 6.90
N ILE A 79 -10.46 -9.88 7.98
CA ILE A 79 -9.42 -8.86 7.92
C ILE A 79 -8.24 -9.35 7.10
N ALA A 80 -7.73 -10.55 7.36
CA ALA A 80 -6.60 -11.11 6.62
C ALA A 80 -6.90 -11.23 5.14
N LYS A 81 -8.10 -11.71 4.78
CA LYS A 81 -8.52 -11.84 3.39
C LYS A 81 -8.65 -10.48 2.71
N ALA A 82 -9.17 -9.47 3.40
CA ALA A 82 -9.26 -8.13 2.87
C ALA A 82 -7.87 -7.52 2.61
N LEU A 83 -6.94 -7.70 3.56
CA LEU A 83 -5.59 -7.17 3.44
C LEU A 83 -4.73 -7.88 2.38
N GLU A 84 -5.08 -9.09 1.97
CA GLU A 84 -4.44 -9.74 0.83
C GLU A 84 -4.56 -8.90 -0.45
N LYS A 85 -5.60 -8.11 -0.57
CA LYS A 85 -5.81 -7.22 -1.74
C LYS A 85 -4.71 -6.16 -1.87
N VAL A 86 -4.09 -5.74 -0.77
CA VAL A 86 -2.98 -4.78 -0.79
C VAL A 86 -1.81 -5.28 -1.64
N ALA A 87 -1.59 -6.59 -1.66
CA ALA A 87 -0.51 -7.23 -2.41
C ALA A 87 -0.92 -7.65 -3.82
N GLU A 88 -2.13 -7.35 -4.27
CA GLU A 88 -2.57 -7.71 -5.61
C GLU A 88 -1.73 -7.01 -6.68
N VAL A 89 -1.42 -7.77 -7.73
CA VAL A 89 -0.62 -7.30 -8.87
C VAL A 89 -1.38 -7.56 -10.17
N ARG A 90 -0.96 -6.86 -11.21
CA ARG A 90 -1.44 -7.12 -12.56
C ARG A 90 -0.29 -7.03 -13.55
N LYS A 91 -0.47 -7.62 -14.72
CA LYS A 91 0.53 -7.56 -15.79
C LYS A 91 0.19 -6.43 -16.74
N VAL A 92 1.21 -5.65 -17.10
CA VAL A 92 1.10 -4.54 -18.05
C VAL A 92 2.24 -4.60 -19.06
N SER A 93 2.09 -3.92 -20.17
CA SER A 93 3.18 -3.75 -21.14
C SER A 93 4.32 -2.92 -20.55
N LEU A 94 5.52 -3.01 -21.14
CA LEU A 94 6.66 -2.19 -20.73
C LEU A 94 6.35 -0.69 -20.82
N ASP A 95 5.64 -0.26 -21.85
CA ASP A 95 5.27 1.15 -22.01
C ASP A 95 4.37 1.62 -20.87
N ASN A 96 3.39 0.82 -20.50
CA ASN A 96 2.51 1.13 -19.36
C ASN A 96 3.27 1.11 -18.05
N ALA A 97 4.16 0.14 -17.85
CA ALA A 97 5.01 0.07 -16.65
C ALA A 97 5.91 1.31 -16.54
N ARG A 98 6.48 1.75 -17.65
CA ARG A 98 7.29 2.97 -17.71
C ARG A 98 6.46 4.20 -17.35
N ALA A 99 5.26 4.34 -17.91
CA ALA A 99 4.36 5.44 -17.62
C ALA A 99 3.93 5.48 -16.15
N LEU A 100 3.72 4.30 -15.53
CA LEU A 100 3.36 4.17 -14.12
C LEU A 100 4.54 4.35 -13.16
N GLY A 101 5.79 4.42 -13.67
CA GLY A 101 6.97 4.57 -12.84
C GLY A 101 7.57 3.27 -12.33
N PHE A 102 7.20 2.12 -12.90
CA PHE A 102 7.70 0.79 -12.51
C PHE A 102 8.75 0.23 -13.45
N TRP A 103 9.18 0.99 -14.44
CA TRP A 103 10.26 0.63 -15.35
C TRP A 103 11.13 1.85 -15.62
N HIS A 104 12.44 1.69 -15.42
CA HIS A 104 13.43 2.72 -15.70
C HIS A 104 14.54 2.16 -16.58
N ASP A 105 14.74 2.74 -17.74
CA ASP A 105 15.74 2.27 -18.71
C ASP A 105 17.17 2.36 -18.16
N ASP A 106 17.41 3.27 -17.21
CA ASP A 106 18.73 3.50 -16.60
C ASP A 106 19.04 2.55 -15.43
N LEU A 107 18.03 1.81 -14.93
CA LEU A 107 18.15 0.97 -13.73
C LEU A 107 17.88 -0.50 -14.08
N THR A 108 18.66 -1.03 -15.03
CA THR A 108 18.40 -2.35 -15.63
C THR A 108 18.33 -3.50 -14.62
N ASP A 109 19.12 -3.44 -13.56
CA ASP A 109 19.19 -4.52 -12.56
C ASP A 109 18.06 -4.46 -11.52
N GLU A 110 17.38 -3.32 -11.43
CA GLU A 110 16.32 -3.09 -10.45
C GLU A 110 14.92 -3.23 -11.06
N ASN A 111 14.82 -3.26 -12.37
CA ASN A 111 13.55 -3.42 -13.06
C ASN A 111 12.95 -4.82 -12.85
N PRO A 112 11.61 -4.94 -12.83
CA PRO A 112 10.98 -6.27 -12.82
C PRO A 112 11.33 -7.06 -14.08
N VAL A 113 11.42 -8.38 -13.96
CA VAL A 113 11.74 -9.27 -15.08
C VAL A 113 10.49 -9.47 -15.95
N PRO A 114 10.53 -9.14 -17.26
CA PRO A 114 9.42 -9.39 -18.15
C PRO A 114 9.13 -10.90 -18.29
N ASP A 115 7.87 -11.25 -18.51
CA ASP A 115 7.48 -12.63 -18.82
C ASP A 115 7.74 -12.96 -20.30
N ALA A 116 7.32 -14.16 -20.71
CA ALA A 116 7.51 -14.63 -22.11
C ALA A 116 6.80 -13.74 -23.15
N GLN A 117 5.78 -12.98 -22.76
CA GLN A 117 5.06 -12.05 -23.62
C GLN A 117 5.59 -10.62 -23.52
N GLY A 118 6.66 -10.38 -22.77
CA GLY A 118 7.21 -9.06 -22.54
C GLY A 118 6.41 -8.19 -21.58
N MET A 119 5.53 -8.78 -20.79
CA MET A 119 4.73 -8.10 -19.79
C MET A 119 5.43 -8.12 -18.43
N VAL A 120 5.21 -7.09 -17.62
CA VAL A 120 5.75 -7.00 -16.26
C VAL A 120 4.63 -6.86 -15.25
N GLU A 121 4.87 -7.36 -14.03
CA GLU A 121 3.93 -7.22 -12.92
C GLU A 121 4.09 -5.86 -12.26
N VAL A 122 2.97 -5.19 -12.02
CA VAL A 122 2.89 -3.95 -11.25
C VAL A 122 1.81 -4.09 -10.18
N PRO A 123 1.89 -3.35 -9.06
CA PRO A 123 0.82 -3.37 -8.07
C PRO A 123 -0.48 -2.86 -8.68
N MET A 124 -1.61 -3.39 -8.23
CA MET A 124 -2.92 -2.88 -8.60
C MET A 124 -3.24 -1.55 -7.91
N TRP A 125 -2.64 -1.29 -6.76
CA TRP A 125 -2.98 -0.16 -5.90
C TRP A 125 -1.80 0.77 -5.71
N ARG A 126 -2.09 2.07 -5.72
CA ARG A 126 -1.11 3.14 -5.50
C ARG A 126 -0.84 3.35 -4.02
N HIS A 127 -1.89 3.27 -3.20
CA HIS A 127 -1.83 3.51 -1.76
C HIS A 127 -2.93 2.72 -1.06
N ALA A 128 -2.68 2.30 0.18
CA ALA A 128 -3.66 1.63 1.02
C ALA A 128 -3.74 2.33 2.38
N ILE A 129 -4.96 2.52 2.88
CA ILE A 129 -5.21 3.09 4.20
C ILE A 129 -6.03 2.09 5.01
N ILE A 130 -5.49 1.66 6.13
CA ILE A 130 -6.15 0.75 7.06
C ILE A 130 -6.62 1.57 8.26
N ASN A 131 -7.92 1.56 8.54
CA ASN A 131 -8.52 2.20 9.70
C ASN A 131 -9.03 1.12 10.66
N ILE A 132 -8.39 1.00 11.82
CA ILE A 132 -8.78 0.03 12.87
C ILE A 132 -8.70 0.65 14.26
N PRO A 133 -9.60 0.24 15.19
CA PRO A 133 -9.62 0.75 16.57
C PRO A 133 -8.60 0.01 17.46
N HIS A 134 -7.34 0.42 17.39
CA HIS A 134 -6.29 -0.09 18.27
C HIS A 134 -5.91 1.01 19.29
N PRO A 135 -5.62 0.68 20.57
CA PRO A 135 -5.30 1.70 21.60
C PRO A 135 -4.21 2.67 21.18
N LEU A 136 -3.12 2.20 20.58
CA LEU A 136 -2.03 3.05 20.11
C LEU A 136 -2.46 3.97 18.96
N LEU A 137 -3.28 3.47 18.06
CA LEU A 137 -3.78 4.25 16.93
C LEU A 137 -4.81 5.30 17.38
N LYS A 138 -5.60 4.98 18.41
CA LYS A 138 -6.55 5.92 19.00
C LYS A 138 -5.85 7.11 19.66
N GLN A 139 -4.59 6.98 20.03
CA GLN A 139 -3.77 8.06 20.58
C GLN A 139 -3.15 8.95 19.51
N GLY A 140 -3.44 8.71 18.24
CA GLY A 140 -2.95 9.52 17.13
C GLY A 140 -1.72 8.96 16.42
N LEU A 141 -1.27 7.75 16.79
CA LEU A 141 -0.16 7.11 16.08
C LEU A 141 -0.61 6.70 14.68
N VAL A 142 0.19 7.05 13.68
CA VAL A 142 0.02 6.62 12.29
C VAL A 142 1.30 5.91 11.86
N ILE A 143 1.15 4.71 11.31
CA ILE A 143 2.28 3.92 10.82
C ILE A 143 2.24 3.85 9.31
N LEU A 144 3.40 4.11 8.70
CA LEU A 144 3.59 4.00 7.26
C LEU A 144 4.49 2.81 6.96
N ASP A 145 3.96 1.82 6.26
CA ASP A 145 4.75 0.73 5.70
C ASP A 145 5.02 1.05 4.23
N THR A 146 6.23 1.55 3.96
CA THR A 146 6.63 2.00 2.63
C THR A 146 7.65 1.04 2.01
N PRO A 147 7.67 0.89 0.67
CA PRO A 147 8.77 0.22 -0.01
C PRO A 147 10.09 1.00 0.19
N GLY A 148 11.22 0.39 -0.12
CA GLY A 148 12.53 1.05 -0.01
C GLY A 148 12.56 2.36 -0.80
N LEU A 149 13.27 3.37 -0.28
CA LEU A 149 13.27 4.73 -0.83
C LEU A 149 13.77 4.80 -2.28
N ASN A 150 14.70 3.93 -2.64
CA ASN A 150 15.30 3.88 -3.98
C ASN A 150 14.77 2.73 -4.83
N ALA A 151 13.73 2.03 -4.37
CA ALA A 151 13.13 0.94 -5.14
C ALA A 151 12.42 1.48 -6.38
N VAL A 152 12.56 0.75 -7.48
CA VAL A 152 11.78 1.03 -8.70
C VAL A 152 10.30 0.93 -8.35
N GLY A 153 9.54 1.96 -8.71
CA GLY A 153 8.11 2.02 -8.41
C GLY A 153 7.76 2.61 -7.05
N ALA A 154 8.74 3.03 -6.24
CA ALA A 154 8.46 3.74 -5.00
C ALA A 154 7.60 4.99 -5.27
N GLU A 155 6.67 5.29 -4.37
CA GLU A 155 5.82 6.48 -4.50
C GLU A 155 6.65 7.73 -4.17
N PRO A 156 6.93 8.62 -5.15
CA PRO A 156 7.79 9.78 -4.90
C PRO A 156 7.25 10.73 -3.83
N GLU A 157 5.93 10.91 -3.79
CA GLU A 157 5.31 11.79 -2.80
C GLU A 157 5.49 11.30 -1.38
N LEU A 158 5.45 9.99 -1.17
CA LEU A 158 5.69 9.40 0.15
C LEU A 158 7.15 9.53 0.55
N THR A 159 8.05 9.40 -0.41
CA THR A 159 9.48 9.52 -0.15
C THR A 159 9.88 10.95 0.19
N VAL A 160 9.38 11.92 -0.57
CA VAL A 160 9.82 13.31 -0.46
C VAL A 160 8.99 14.11 0.54
N ASN A 161 7.67 13.89 0.58
CA ASN A 161 6.76 14.75 1.32
C ASN A 161 6.32 14.19 2.68
N LEU A 162 6.22 12.88 2.83
CA LEU A 162 5.72 12.28 4.07
C LEU A 162 6.82 11.93 5.07
N ILE A 163 8.01 11.58 4.61
CA ILE A 163 9.11 11.27 5.53
C ILE A 163 9.43 12.43 6.49
N PRO A 164 9.54 13.69 6.02
CA PRO A 164 9.77 14.81 6.92
C PRO A 164 8.64 15.05 7.93
N GLN A 165 7.45 14.52 7.69
CA GLN A 165 6.30 14.68 8.56
C GLN A 165 6.09 13.47 9.48
N ALA A 166 6.83 12.40 9.28
CA ALA A 166 6.74 11.22 10.12
C ALA A 166 7.39 11.46 11.49
N HIS A 167 6.77 10.94 12.54
CA HIS A 167 7.30 11.05 13.90
C HIS A 167 8.37 9.99 14.21
N ALA A 168 8.41 8.90 13.45
CA ALA A 168 9.38 7.82 13.63
C ALA A 168 9.60 7.03 12.33
#